data_d5319814679ac52e11b814733eff7e76
#
_entry.id   d5319814679ac52e11b814733eff7e76
#
_cell.length_a   1.000
_cell.length_b   1.000
_cell.length_c   1.000
_cell.angle_alpha   90.00
_cell.angle_beta   90.00
_cell.angle_gamma   90.00
#
_symmetry.space_group_name_H-M   'P 1'
#
loop_
_entity.id
_entity.type
_entity.pdbx_description
1 polymer ?
#
loop_
_entity_poly.entity_id
_entity_poly.type
_entity_poly.pdbx_seq_one_letter_code
_entity_poly.pdbx_strand_id
1 'polypeptide(L)'
;LARQLHESLRGLGVDRMLADTAGQIPDARQRLAYIAQMTEQAASRVLNAADIAKPVQDELIVRAAAMSQRWDRMFANQLSVDEFKLLAADTRAYFSDAPPRLKITSDQLMEIILAQDFQDLTGQVIKKVVDMVQGMETQLLGVLIEAMPEERKASAPEGLMNGPVV
;
A
#
# COMPACT_ATOMS: atom_id res chain seq x y z
N LEU A 1 29.04 35.87 -24.64
CA LEU A 1 28.36 34.59 -24.85
C LEU A 1 27.42 34.26 -23.68
N ALA A 2 27.88 34.20 -22.40
CA ALA A 2 27.06 33.85 -21.25
C ALA A 2 25.93 34.89 -20.99
N ARG A 3 26.19 36.17 -21.19
CA ARG A 3 25.19 37.25 -21.02
C ARG A 3 24.12 37.22 -22.12
N GLN A 4 24.49 36.93 -23.37
CA GLN A 4 23.56 36.76 -24.47
C GLN A 4 22.67 35.51 -24.30
N LEU A 5 23.28 34.40 -23.83
CA LEU A 5 22.53 33.19 -23.50
C LEU A 5 21.50 33.44 -22.39
N HIS A 6 21.91 34.17 -21.36
CA HIS A 6 21.03 34.56 -20.23
C HIS A 6 19.90 35.49 -20.69
N GLU A 7 20.16 36.46 -21.54
CA GLU A 7 19.12 37.35 -22.08
C GLU A 7 18.18 36.62 -23.04
N SER A 8 18.67 35.67 -23.86
CA SER A 8 17.82 34.83 -24.71
C SER A 8 16.94 33.93 -23.91
N LEU A 9 17.41 33.24 -22.87
CA LEU A 9 16.63 32.41 -21.98
C LEU A 9 15.55 33.20 -21.22
N ARG A 10 15.91 34.44 -20.82
CA ARG A 10 14.98 35.34 -20.15
C ARG A 10 13.87 35.85 -21.07
N GLY A 11 14.20 36.10 -22.35
CA GLY A 11 13.24 36.51 -23.40
C GLY A 11 12.23 35.43 -23.73
N LEU A 12 12.61 34.14 -23.57
CA LEU A 12 11.77 32.97 -23.77
C LEU A 12 10.87 32.61 -22.59
N GLY A 13 10.95 33.34 -21.45
CA GLY A 13 10.16 33.04 -20.26
C GLY A 13 10.61 31.80 -19.49
N VAL A 14 11.77 31.22 -19.82
CA VAL A 14 12.36 30.03 -19.22
C VAL A 14 12.58 30.20 -17.72
N ASP A 15 12.96 31.40 -17.26
CA ASP A 15 13.15 31.71 -15.84
C ASP A 15 11.86 31.54 -15.03
N ARG A 16 10.72 31.93 -15.62
CA ARG A 16 9.40 31.75 -14.95
C ARG A 16 9.00 30.29 -14.91
N MET A 17 9.14 29.57 -16.00
CA MET A 17 8.81 28.13 -16.07
C MET A 17 9.66 27.32 -15.10
N LEU A 18 10.97 27.60 -15.02
CA LEU A 18 11.85 26.93 -14.05
C LEU A 18 11.48 27.29 -12.60
N ALA A 19 11.12 28.54 -12.34
CA ALA A 19 10.69 28.98 -11.02
C ALA A 19 9.35 28.30 -10.60
N ASP A 20 8.38 28.21 -11.52
CA ASP A 20 7.10 27.55 -11.29
C ASP A 20 7.30 26.04 -11.06
N THR A 21 8.12 25.41 -11.88
CA THR A 21 8.49 23.97 -11.74
C THR A 21 9.19 23.73 -10.40
N ALA A 22 10.18 24.54 -10.06
CA ALA A 22 10.88 24.44 -8.78
C ALA A 22 9.96 24.67 -7.57
N GLY A 23 8.95 25.52 -7.72
CA GLY A 23 7.93 25.78 -6.69
C GLY A 23 7.00 24.58 -6.44
N GLN A 24 6.79 23.71 -7.42
CA GLN A 24 5.92 22.55 -7.30
C GLN A 24 6.62 21.33 -6.63
N ILE A 25 7.94 21.23 -6.71
CA ILE A 25 8.72 20.13 -6.12
C ILE A 25 8.49 19.95 -4.61
N PRO A 26 8.48 21.00 -3.77
CA PRO A 26 8.23 20.87 -2.34
C PRO A 26 6.87 20.27 -2.03
N ASP A 27 5.81 20.67 -2.75
CA ASP A 27 4.46 20.12 -2.57
C ASP A 27 4.41 18.63 -2.94
N ALA A 28 5.01 18.22 -4.07
CA ALA A 28 5.11 16.82 -4.46
C ALA A 28 5.84 15.98 -3.40
N ARG A 29 6.97 16.47 -2.88
CA ARG A 29 7.72 15.81 -1.81
C ARG A 29 6.90 15.67 -0.52
N GLN A 30 6.17 16.71 -0.12
CA GLN A 30 5.33 16.66 1.07
C GLN A 30 4.19 15.65 0.90
N ARG A 31 3.57 15.57 -0.27
CA ARG A 31 2.52 14.58 -0.59
C ARG A 31 3.06 13.17 -0.57
N LEU A 32 4.24 12.93 -1.16
CA LEU A 32 4.88 11.62 -1.12
C LEU A 32 5.29 11.20 0.29
N ALA A 33 5.79 12.12 1.11
CA ALA A 33 6.10 11.86 2.51
C ALA A 33 4.83 11.48 3.31
N TYR A 34 3.72 12.16 3.05
CA TYR A 34 2.43 11.82 3.65
C TYR A 34 1.97 10.40 3.26
N ILE A 35 2.07 10.03 1.96
CA ILE A 35 1.74 8.68 1.49
C ILE A 35 2.62 7.64 2.18
N ALA A 36 3.93 7.87 2.26
CA ALA A 36 4.86 6.96 2.93
C ALA A 36 4.47 6.73 4.39
N GLN A 37 4.16 7.79 5.12
CA GLN A 37 3.71 7.71 6.51
C GLN A 37 2.40 6.95 6.66
N MET A 38 1.40 7.21 5.81
CA MET A 38 0.11 6.51 5.83
C MET A 38 0.27 5.03 5.52
N THR A 39 1.12 4.69 4.54
CA THR A 39 1.42 3.30 4.17
C THR A 39 2.10 2.56 5.32
N GLU A 40 3.07 3.18 5.98
CA GLU A 40 3.77 2.60 7.13
C GLU A 40 2.81 2.34 8.31
N GLN A 41 1.94 3.30 8.60
CA GLN A 41 0.92 3.16 9.64
C GLN A 41 -0.05 2.02 9.33
N ALA A 42 -0.52 1.93 8.08
CA ALA A 42 -1.43 0.87 7.65
C ALA A 42 -0.74 -0.51 7.73
N ALA A 43 0.49 -0.63 7.24
CA ALA A 43 1.26 -1.86 7.33
C ALA A 43 1.46 -2.30 8.79
N SER A 44 1.79 -1.36 9.68
CA SER A 44 1.95 -1.64 11.11
C SER A 44 0.66 -2.12 11.75
N ARG A 45 -0.50 -1.54 11.40
CA ARG A 45 -1.82 -1.99 11.89
C ARG A 45 -2.14 -3.40 11.41
N VAL A 46 -1.90 -3.71 10.14
CA VAL A 46 -2.12 -5.05 9.55
C VAL A 46 -1.25 -6.09 10.24
N LEU A 47 0.04 -5.82 10.42
CA LEU A 47 0.95 -6.73 11.11
C LEU A 47 0.51 -6.98 12.56
N ASN A 48 0.18 -5.92 13.30
CA ASN A 48 -0.29 -6.04 14.68
C ASN A 48 -1.58 -6.86 14.78
N ALA A 49 -2.53 -6.65 13.88
CA ALA A 49 -3.76 -7.42 13.83
C ALA A 49 -3.49 -8.92 13.53
N ALA A 50 -2.57 -9.20 12.62
CA ALA A 50 -2.16 -10.57 12.30
C ALA A 50 -1.46 -11.25 13.50
N ASP A 51 -0.58 -10.54 14.20
CA ASP A 51 0.12 -11.03 15.38
C ASP A 51 -0.82 -11.37 16.53
N ILE A 52 -1.95 -10.67 16.64
CA ILE A 52 -2.99 -10.97 17.64
C ILE A 52 -3.88 -12.13 17.17
N ALA A 53 -4.33 -12.13 15.91
CA ALA A 53 -5.27 -13.10 15.40
C ALA A 53 -4.65 -14.50 15.24
N LYS A 54 -3.42 -14.58 14.75
CA LYS A 54 -2.77 -15.84 14.40
C LYS A 54 -2.63 -16.80 15.58
N PRO A 55 -2.09 -16.44 16.76
CA PRO A 55 -1.96 -17.38 17.88
C PRO A 55 -3.32 -17.86 18.40
N VAL A 56 -4.36 -17.02 18.35
CA VAL A 56 -5.72 -17.42 18.73
C VAL A 56 -6.25 -18.51 17.80
N GLN A 57 -6.02 -18.37 16.49
CA GLN A 57 -6.42 -19.38 15.51
C GLN A 57 -5.60 -20.67 15.64
N ASP A 58 -4.28 -20.56 15.80
CA ASP A 58 -3.40 -21.72 15.97
C ASP A 58 -3.82 -22.56 17.20
N GLU A 59 -4.14 -21.92 18.32
CA GLU A 59 -4.62 -22.63 19.51
C GLU A 59 -5.98 -23.32 19.29
N LEU A 60 -6.92 -22.66 18.62
CA LEU A 60 -8.22 -23.26 18.30
C LEU A 60 -8.05 -24.49 17.39
N ILE A 61 -7.17 -24.41 16.40
CA ILE A 61 -6.87 -25.52 15.49
C ILE A 61 -6.28 -26.71 16.25
N VAL A 62 -5.29 -26.47 17.10
CA VAL A 62 -4.63 -27.54 17.89
C VAL A 62 -5.63 -28.21 18.82
N ARG A 63 -6.46 -27.43 19.53
CA ARG A 63 -7.48 -27.97 20.45
C ARG A 63 -8.55 -28.75 19.71
N ALA A 64 -9.01 -28.25 18.54
CA ALA A 64 -10.00 -28.95 17.72
C ALA A 64 -9.44 -30.28 17.20
N ALA A 65 -8.18 -30.32 16.71
CA ALA A 65 -7.54 -31.52 16.22
C ALA A 65 -7.36 -32.58 17.32
N ALA A 66 -6.90 -32.16 18.52
CA ALA A 66 -6.74 -33.06 19.65
C ALA A 66 -8.11 -33.63 20.11
N MET A 67 -9.15 -32.83 20.06
CA MET A 67 -10.51 -33.27 20.40
C MET A 67 -11.05 -34.26 19.36
N SER A 68 -10.84 -33.99 18.07
CA SER A 68 -11.21 -34.90 16.98
C SER A 68 -10.60 -36.29 17.17
N GLN A 69 -9.28 -36.37 17.46
CA GLN A 69 -8.58 -37.64 17.72
C GLN A 69 -9.16 -38.41 18.91
N ARG A 70 -9.59 -37.70 19.96
CA ARG A 70 -10.23 -38.35 21.11
C ARG A 70 -11.62 -38.88 20.77
N TRP A 71 -12.38 -38.20 19.92
CA TRP A 71 -13.65 -38.68 19.39
C TRP A 71 -13.45 -39.90 18.48
N ASP A 72 -12.41 -39.94 17.63
CA ASP A 72 -12.08 -41.12 16.79
C ASP A 72 -11.83 -42.37 17.67
N ARG A 73 -11.08 -42.19 18.78
CA ARG A 73 -10.86 -43.29 19.76
C ARG A 73 -12.15 -43.73 20.42
N MET A 74 -13.06 -42.82 20.71
CA MET A 74 -14.37 -43.13 21.26
C MET A 74 -15.18 -43.98 20.27
N PHE A 75 -15.25 -43.62 19.01
CA PHE A 75 -15.93 -44.37 17.96
C PHE A 75 -15.30 -45.74 17.69
N ALA A 76 -14.00 -45.86 17.93
CA ALA A 76 -13.28 -47.13 17.88
C ALA A 76 -13.47 -48.02 19.14
N ASN A 77 -14.34 -47.63 20.08
CA ASN A 77 -14.57 -48.30 21.36
C ASN A 77 -13.29 -48.44 22.24
N GLN A 78 -12.38 -47.45 22.17
CA GLN A 78 -11.10 -47.44 22.88
C GLN A 78 -11.11 -46.56 24.12
N LEU A 79 -12.25 -46.00 24.51
CA LEU A 79 -12.37 -45.16 25.71
C LEU A 79 -13.21 -45.84 26.80
N SER A 80 -12.79 -45.68 28.04
CA SER A 80 -13.60 -45.99 29.21
C SER A 80 -14.75 -44.98 29.39
N VAL A 81 -15.74 -45.34 30.22
CA VAL A 81 -16.88 -44.44 30.54
C VAL A 81 -16.40 -43.11 31.12
N ASP A 82 -15.38 -43.15 31.97
CA ASP A 82 -14.91 -41.92 32.63
C ASP A 82 -14.09 -41.06 31.66
N GLU A 83 -13.31 -41.64 30.74
CA GLU A 83 -12.66 -40.91 29.65
C GLU A 83 -13.68 -40.27 28.70
N PHE A 84 -14.78 -40.95 28.42
CA PHE A 84 -15.87 -40.41 27.63
C PHE A 84 -16.53 -39.19 28.31
N LYS A 85 -16.80 -39.28 29.62
CA LYS A 85 -17.36 -38.14 30.37
C LYS A 85 -16.43 -36.92 30.32
N LEU A 86 -15.12 -37.11 30.43
CA LEU A 86 -14.11 -36.07 30.30
C LEU A 86 -14.12 -35.48 28.88
N LEU A 87 -14.14 -36.33 27.85
CA LEU A 87 -14.22 -35.87 26.46
C LEU A 87 -15.47 -35.01 26.20
N ALA A 88 -16.64 -35.45 26.70
CA ALA A 88 -17.89 -34.71 26.56
C ALA A 88 -17.82 -33.34 27.29
N ALA A 89 -17.24 -33.30 28.48
CA ALA A 89 -17.02 -32.06 29.25
C ALA A 89 -16.09 -31.09 28.53
N ASP A 90 -14.97 -31.60 28.03
CA ASP A 90 -13.97 -30.82 27.29
C ASP A 90 -14.54 -30.28 25.97
N THR A 91 -15.35 -31.09 25.28
CA THR A 91 -16.03 -30.68 24.03
C THR A 91 -17.00 -29.52 24.31
N ARG A 92 -17.77 -29.63 25.39
CA ARG A 92 -18.68 -28.57 25.81
C ARG A 92 -17.95 -27.30 26.19
N ALA A 93 -16.83 -27.41 26.91
CA ALA A 93 -15.99 -26.29 27.28
C ALA A 93 -15.38 -25.63 26.03
N TYR A 94 -14.93 -26.40 25.06
CA TYR A 94 -14.43 -25.89 23.79
C TYR A 94 -15.49 -25.06 23.03
N PHE A 95 -16.71 -25.57 22.90
CA PHE A 95 -17.80 -24.83 22.24
C PHE A 95 -18.22 -23.56 23.00
N SER A 96 -18.02 -23.49 24.30
CA SER A 96 -18.25 -22.27 25.08
C SER A 96 -17.13 -21.24 24.92
N ASP A 97 -15.88 -21.69 24.75
CA ASP A 97 -14.68 -20.85 24.65
C ASP A 97 -14.39 -20.39 23.20
N ALA A 98 -14.73 -21.20 22.19
CA ALA A 98 -14.45 -20.89 20.80
C ALA A 98 -15.11 -19.59 20.27
N PRO A 99 -16.40 -19.30 20.55
CA PRO A 99 -17.05 -18.10 20.03
C PRO A 99 -16.37 -16.78 20.43
N PRO A 100 -16.01 -16.52 21.70
CA PRO A 100 -15.29 -15.29 22.04
C PRO A 100 -13.91 -15.19 21.41
N ARG A 101 -13.21 -16.32 21.22
CA ARG A 101 -11.91 -16.35 20.52
C ARG A 101 -12.06 -16.08 19.03
N LEU A 102 -13.06 -16.67 18.37
CA LEU A 102 -13.40 -16.37 16.97
C LEU A 102 -13.78 -14.89 16.80
N LYS A 103 -14.45 -14.31 17.79
CA LYS A 103 -14.75 -12.88 17.76
C LYS A 103 -13.48 -12.02 17.76
N ILE A 104 -12.48 -12.35 18.58
CA ILE A 104 -11.19 -11.66 18.54
C ILE A 104 -10.61 -11.66 17.12
N THR A 105 -10.57 -12.83 16.47
CA THR A 105 -10.09 -12.93 15.07
C THR A 105 -10.93 -12.08 14.11
N SER A 106 -12.24 -12.12 14.25
CA SER A 106 -13.16 -11.31 13.43
C SER A 106 -12.89 -9.81 13.61
N ASP A 107 -12.65 -9.36 14.83
CA ASP A 107 -12.35 -7.97 15.13
C ASP A 107 -10.99 -7.57 14.52
N GLN A 108 -9.98 -8.46 14.56
CA GLN A 108 -8.68 -8.20 13.92
C GLN A 108 -8.77 -8.18 12.38
N LEU A 109 -9.60 -9.02 11.77
CA LEU A 109 -9.87 -8.96 10.33
C LEU A 109 -10.54 -7.64 9.93
N MET A 110 -11.44 -7.12 10.76
CA MET A 110 -12.03 -5.80 10.55
C MET A 110 -10.98 -4.68 10.63
N GLU A 111 -10.03 -4.77 11.58
CA GLU A 111 -8.90 -3.83 11.66
C GLU A 111 -8.03 -3.86 10.39
N ILE A 112 -7.79 -5.04 9.81
CA ILE A 112 -7.07 -5.20 8.55
C ILE A 112 -7.82 -4.51 7.40
N ILE A 113 -9.14 -4.72 7.31
CA ILE A 113 -9.99 -4.08 6.29
C ILE A 113 -9.94 -2.56 6.44
N LEU A 114 -10.12 -2.04 7.66
CA LEU A 114 -10.07 -0.60 7.93
C LEU A 114 -8.66 0.00 7.70
N ALA A 115 -7.61 -0.81 7.87
CA ALA A 115 -6.26 -0.37 7.54
C ALA A 115 -6.03 -0.19 6.03
N GLN A 116 -6.89 -0.74 5.17
CA GLN A 116 -6.80 -0.60 3.71
C GLN A 116 -7.55 0.64 3.18
N ASP A 117 -8.37 1.31 3.98
CA ASP A 117 -9.16 2.48 3.55
C ASP A 117 -8.29 3.65 3.05
N PHE A 118 -6.98 3.67 3.44
CA PHE A 118 -6.04 4.67 2.92
C PHE A 118 -5.71 4.49 1.44
N GLN A 119 -6.00 3.32 0.84
CA GLN A 119 -5.63 3.00 -0.55
C GLN A 119 -6.25 3.97 -1.55
N ASP A 120 -7.53 4.30 -1.38
CA ASP A 120 -8.22 5.25 -2.26
C ASP A 120 -7.61 6.66 -2.15
N LEU A 121 -7.35 7.11 -0.92
CA LEU A 121 -6.75 8.42 -0.67
C LEU A 121 -5.32 8.51 -1.23
N THR A 122 -4.50 7.47 -1.03
CA THR A 122 -3.13 7.45 -1.56
C THR A 122 -3.13 7.37 -3.08
N GLY A 123 -4.05 6.61 -3.69
CA GLY A 123 -4.23 6.55 -5.14
C GLY A 123 -4.51 7.92 -5.75
N GLN A 124 -5.40 8.70 -5.14
CA GLN A 124 -5.71 10.08 -5.60
C GLN A 124 -4.50 11.01 -5.48
N VAL A 125 -3.73 10.90 -4.38
CA VAL A 125 -2.53 11.72 -4.18
C VAL A 125 -1.42 11.33 -5.15
N ILE A 126 -1.19 10.02 -5.38
CA ILE A 126 -0.22 9.53 -6.36
C ILE A 126 -0.57 10.06 -7.76
N LYS A 127 -1.83 9.96 -8.17
CA LYS A 127 -2.26 10.49 -9.46
C LYS A 127 -1.94 11.97 -9.61
N LYS A 128 -2.23 12.79 -8.60
CA LYS A 128 -1.91 14.22 -8.63
C LYS A 128 -0.39 14.49 -8.74
N VAL A 129 0.44 13.67 -8.08
CA VAL A 129 1.89 13.79 -8.18
C VAL A 129 2.37 13.39 -9.57
N VAL A 130 1.82 12.32 -10.15
CA VAL A 130 2.14 11.88 -11.52
C VAL A 130 1.75 12.95 -12.53
N ASP A 131 0.54 13.50 -12.45
CA ASP A 131 0.06 14.58 -13.33
C ASP A 131 0.98 15.83 -13.22
N MET A 132 1.43 16.16 -12.01
CA MET A 132 2.37 17.26 -11.76
C MET A 132 3.74 16.98 -12.42
N VAL A 133 4.29 15.78 -12.25
CA VAL A 133 5.59 15.39 -12.85
C VAL A 133 5.50 15.42 -14.36
N GLN A 134 4.43 14.90 -14.96
CA GLN A 134 4.19 14.96 -16.40
C GLN A 134 4.08 16.40 -16.92
N GLY A 135 3.42 17.26 -16.16
CA GLY A 135 3.38 18.71 -16.46
C GLY A 135 4.79 19.33 -16.47
N MET A 136 5.62 19.01 -15.47
CA MET A 136 7.02 19.46 -15.41
C MET A 136 7.85 18.93 -16.59
N GLU A 137 7.72 17.66 -16.94
CA GLU A 137 8.40 17.06 -18.10
C GLU A 137 8.02 17.79 -19.39
N THR A 138 6.75 18.03 -19.61
CA THR A 138 6.27 18.74 -20.79
C THR A 138 6.82 20.17 -20.87
N GLN A 139 6.85 20.88 -19.73
CA GLN A 139 7.40 22.22 -19.65
C GLN A 139 8.91 22.22 -19.93
N LEU A 140 9.66 21.30 -19.33
CA LEU A 140 11.12 21.20 -19.55
C LEU A 140 11.46 20.83 -21.00
N LEU A 141 10.68 19.93 -21.63
CA LEU A 141 10.81 19.59 -23.04
C LEU A 141 10.53 20.80 -23.94
N GLY A 142 9.50 21.58 -23.61
CA GLY A 142 9.19 22.84 -24.31
C GLY A 142 10.38 23.80 -24.30
N VAL A 143 10.97 24.02 -23.10
CA VAL A 143 12.16 24.86 -22.94
C VAL A 143 13.34 24.31 -23.74
N LEU A 144 13.55 23.01 -23.73
CA LEU A 144 14.65 22.36 -24.46
C LEU A 144 14.52 22.55 -25.97
N ILE A 145 13.30 22.34 -26.50
CA ILE A 145 13.00 22.50 -27.92
C ILE A 145 13.17 23.97 -28.35
N GLU A 146 12.72 24.92 -27.52
CA GLU A 146 12.80 26.34 -27.80
C GLU A 146 14.25 26.86 -27.77
N ALA A 147 15.10 26.26 -26.90
CA ALA A 147 16.52 26.57 -26.78
C ALA A 147 17.39 25.87 -27.86
N MET A 148 16.85 24.92 -28.63
CA MET A 148 17.58 24.24 -29.70
C MET A 148 17.79 25.13 -30.92
N PRO A 149 19.02 25.09 -31.55
CA PRO A 149 19.26 25.69 -32.85
C PRO A 149 18.33 25.11 -33.93
N GLU A 150 17.86 25.94 -34.87
CA GLU A 150 16.94 25.54 -35.95
C GLU A 150 17.41 24.31 -36.75
N GLU A 151 18.74 24.17 -36.96
CA GLU A 151 19.38 23.04 -37.65
C GLU A 151 19.15 21.70 -36.93
N ARG A 152 18.96 21.71 -35.59
CA ARG A 152 18.74 20.50 -34.79
C ARG A 152 17.24 20.23 -34.57
N LYS A 153 16.39 21.24 -34.65
CA LYS A 153 14.91 21.05 -34.56
C LYS A 153 14.42 20.17 -35.73
N ALA A 154 14.99 20.30 -36.92
CA ALA A 154 14.62 19.51 -38.08
C ALA A 154 15.09 18.04 -38.03
N SER A 155 16.01 17.70 -37.11
CA SER A 155 16.53 16.32 -36.92
C SER A 155 16.13 15.68 -35.59
N ALA A 156 15.23 16.33 -34.82
CA ALA A 156 14.72 15.77 -33.56
C ALA A 156 13.87 14.53 -33.83
N PRO A 157 14.13 13.41 -33.15
CA PRO A 157 13.30 12.20 -33.32
C PRO A 157 11.84 12.49 -32.97
N GLU A 158 10.91 12.04 -33.80
CA GLU A 158 9.44 12.18 -33.59
C GLU A 158 8.97 11.64 -32.21
N GLY A 159 9.76 10.82 -31.54
CA GLY A 159 9.48 10.28 -30.20
C GLY A 159 9.65 11.26 -29.03
N LEU A 160 10.33 12.39 -29.22
CA LEU A 160 10.49 13.42 -28.18
C LEU A 160 9.21 14.23 -27.91
N MET A 161 8.27 14.22 -28.87
CA MET A 161 6.99 14.90 -28.77
C MET A 161 5.86 14.01 -28.17
N ASN A 162 6.06 12.71 -28.16
CA ASN A 162 5.15 11.77 -27.55
C ASN A 162 5.73 11.37 -26.20
N GLY A 163 5.12 11.85 -25.11
CA GLY A 163 5.50 11.41 -23.76
C GLY A 163 5.51 9.87 -23.60
N PRO A 164 6.03 9.33 -22.51
CA PRO A 164 6.18 7.90 -22.34
C PRO A 164 4.85 7.18 -22.61
N VAL A 165 4.89 6.24 -23.56
CA VAL A 165 3.77 5.34 -23.87
C VAL A 165 3.63 4.42 -22.66
N VAL A 166 2.54 4.58 -21.87
CA VAL A 166 2.12 3.69 -20.78
C VAL A 166 1.34 2.53 -21.36
#